data_7a593b557434e80c5954a715b2cd72d6
#
_entry.id   7a593b557434e80c5954a715b2cd72d6
#
_cell.length_a   1.000
_cell.length_b   1.000
_cell.length_c   1.000
_cell.angle_alpha   90.00
_cell.angle_beta   90.00
_cell.angle_gamma   90.00
#
_symmetry.space_group_name_H-M   'P 1'
#
loop_
_entity.id
_entity.type
_entity.pdbx_description
1 polymer ?
#
loop_
_entity_poly.entity_id
_entity_poly.type
_entity_poly.pdbx_seq_one_letter_code
_entity_poly.pdbx_strand_id
1 'polypeptide(L)'
;LNQSGKEDPRSYFGKGRLQDVADELAATVDGHPWKSVDLVLIHNNAAARQLVAVSDAVKVEVWDRVRLLLSLFTSHASSMEARTQVRIAQLQSDRTVLRELVNLQTTGERAGYGSSGATALQAVMENLNREIASLAKRQKRHANAQSERRRQRTRSGAQTVGIAGYT
;
A
#
# COMPACT_ATOMS: atom_id res chain seq x y z
N LEU A 1 2.38 21.21 -3.40
CA LEU A 1 1.01 21.69 -3.52
C LEU A 1 0.46 21.95 -2.11
N ASN A 2 0.29 23.20 -1.73
CA ASN A 2 -0.32 23.55 -0.45
C ASN A 2 -1.84 23.60 -0.62
N GLN A 3 -2.55 22.74 0.13
CA GLN A 3 -3.99 22.83 0.25
C GLN A 3 -4.32 23.58 1.54
N SER A 4 -4.88 24.79 1.40
CA SER A 4 -5.47 25.52 2.51
C SER A 4 -6.91 25.04 2.67
N GLY A 5 -7.16 24.11 3.57
CA GLY A 5 -8.51 23.64 3.83
C GLY A 5 -8.58 22.17 4.26
N LYS A 6 -9.80 21.71 4.51
CA LYS A 6 -10.10 20.33 4.85
C LYS A 6 -9.93 19.43 3.63
N GLU A 7 -9.31 18.28 3.80
CA GLU A 7 -9.18 17.26 2.75
C GLU A 7 -10.57 16.83 2.26
N ASP A 8 -10.72 16.69 0.93
CA ASP A 8 -11.96 16.15 0.37
C ASP A 8 -12.06 14.66 0.69
N PRO A 9 -13.18 14.19 1.27
CA PRO A 9 -13.31 12.80 1.68
C PRO A 9 -13.34 11.79 0.51
N ARG A 10 -13.60 12.26 -0.72
CA ARG A 10 -13.68 11.39 -1.90
C ARG A 10 -12.41 11.42 -2.76
N SER A 11 -11.83 12.59 -2.96
CA SER A 11 -10.77 12.83 -3.94
C SER A 11 -9.49 13.43 -3.33
N TYR A 12 -9.39 13.56 -2.01
CA TYR A 12 -8.29 14.18 -1.26
C TYR A 12 -8.15 15.68 -1.54
N PHE A 13 -8.07 16.07 -2.81
CA PHE A 13 -8.16 17.47 -3.27
C PHE A 13 -9.58 17.79 -3.69
N GLY A 14 -10.01 19.05 -3.56
CA GLY A 14 -11.26 19.50 -4.20
C GLY A 14 -11.21 19.28 -5.72
N LYS A 15 -12.36 19.02 -6.34
CA LYS A 15 -12.44 18.64 -7.77
C LYS A 15 -11.69 19.59 -8.71
N GLY A 16 -11.81 20.92 -8.51
CA GLY A 16 -11.10 21.89 -9.33
C GLY A 16 -9.59 21.76 -9.20
N ARG A 17 -9.08 21.65 -7.96
CA ARG A 17 -7.64 21.50 -7.73
C ARG A 17 -7.08 20.20 -8.26
N LEU A 18 -7.82 19.11 -8.19
CA LEU A 18 -7.40 17.84 -8.77
C LEU A 18 -7.31 17.91 -10.29
N GLN A 19 -8.26 18.61 -10.93
CA GLN A 19 -8.23 18.86 -12.37
C GLN A 19 -7.03 19.75 -12.75
N ASP A 20 -6.76 20.82 -12.02
CA ASP A 20 -5.59 21.70 -12.26
C ASP A 20 -4.28 20.90 -12.25
N VAL A 21 -4.12 19.99 -11.28
CA VAL A 21 -2.92 19.11 -11.19
C VAL A 21 -2.84 18.14 -12.36
N ALA A 22 -3.96 17.55 -12.75
CA ALA A 22 -4.01 16.64 -13.89
C ALA A 22 -3.67 17.38 -15.21
N ASP A 23 -4.25 18.56 -15.40
CA ASP A 23 -3.99 19.40 -16.58
C ASP A 23 -2.53 19.89 -16.64
N GLU A 24 -1.95 20.26 -15.50
CA GLU A 24 -0.55 20.67 -15.40
C GLU A 24 0.41 19.51 -15.72
N LEU A 25 0.12 18.29 -15.24
CA LEU A 25 0.90 17.10 -15.59
C LEU A 25 0.76 16.71 -17.07
N ALA A 26 -0.43 16.88 -17.65
CA ALA A 26 -0.70 16.59 -19.05
C ALA A 26 -0.12 17.63 -20.02
N ALA A 27 -0.05 18.89 -19.59
CA ALA A 27 0.41 20.02 -20.41
C ALA A 27 1.94 20.24 -20.39
N THR A 28 2.71 19.36 -19.75
CA THR A 28 4.16 19.51 -19.67
C THR A 28 4.83 19.45 -21.04
N VAL A 29 5.50 20.53 -21.42
CA VAL A 29 6.30 20.65 -22.65
C VAL A 29 7.65 19.95 -22.51
N ASP A 30 8.28 19.67 -23.66
CA ASP A 30 9.65 19.12 -23.71
C ASP A 30 10.64 19.97 -22.89
N GLY A 31 11.38 19.32 -21.99
CA GLY A 31 12.31 20.00 -21.09
C GLY A 31 11.71 20.47 -19.74
N HIS A 32 10.40 20.31 -19.53
CA HIS A 32 9.80 20.61 -18.24
C HIS A 32 10.17 19.55 -17.20
N PRO A 33 10.50 19.91 -15.93
CA PRO A 33 10.87 18.95 -14.88
C PRO A 33 9.82 17.87 -14.62
N TRP A 34 8.56 18.12 -14.93
CA TRP A 34 7.42 17.22 -14.69
C TRP A 34 7.05 16.35 -15.90
N LYS A 35 7.80 16.43 -16.99
CA LYS A 35 7.53 15.63 -18.19
C LYS A 35 7.66 14.12 -17.95
N SER A 36 8.49 13.72 -16.97
CA SER A 36 8.77 12.32 -16.61
C SER A 36 8.39 12.01 -15.17
N VAL A 37 7.20 12.49 -14.72
CA VAL A 37 6.71 12.14 -13.39
C VAL A 37 6.15 10.73 -13.43
N ASP A 38 6.82 9.79 -12.78
CA ASP A 38 6.40 8.41 -12.65
C ASP A 38 5.55 8.16 -11.41
N LEU A 39 5.61 9.07 -10.43
CA LEU A 39 4.99 8.89 -9.12
C LEU A 39 4.54 10.22 -8.51
N VAL A 40 3.33 10.24 -7.98
CA VAL A 40 2.82 11.32 -7.12
C VAL A 40 2.81 10.86 -5.66
N LEU A 41 3.40 11.67 -4.78
CA LEU A 41 3.42 11.41 -3.34
C LEU A 41 2.42 12.30 -2.60
N ILE A 42 1.51 11.68 -1.86
CA ILE A 42 0.64 12.35 -0.91
C ILE A 42 1.30 12.32 0.47
N HIS A 43 1.55 13.50 1.05
CA HIS A 43 2.28 13.63 2.32
C HIS A 43 1.57 12.94 3.51
N ASN A 44 0.23 12.92 3.51
CA ASN A 44 -0.58 12.31 4.57
C ASN A 44 -0.97 10.87 4.24
N ASN A 45 -1.61 10.20 5.19
CA ASN A 45 -2.30 8.95 4.93
C ASN A 45 -3.57 9.27 4.13
N ALA A 46 -3.80 8.57 3.04
CA ALA A 46 -4.98 8.74 2.21
C ALA A 46 -5.88 7.51 2.28
N ALA A 47 -7.20 7.72 2.25
CA ALA A 47 -8.13 6.61 2.12
C ALA A 47 -8.00 5.97 0.73
N ALA A 48 -8.30 4.66 0.62
CA ALA A 48 -8.20 3.94 -0.65
C ALA A 48 -8.98 4.63 -1.79
N ARG A 49 -10.17 5.14 -1.49
CA ARG A 49 -10.99 5.89 -2.45
C ARG A 49 -10.30 7.16 -2.95
N GLN A 50 -9.62 7.88 -2.05
CA GLN A 50 -8.85 9.08 -2.40
C GLN A 50 -7.67 8.74 -3.30
N LEU A 51 -6.91 7.66 -2.98
CA LEU A 51 -5.79 7.20 -3.80
C LEU A 51 -6.25 6.82 -5.21
N VAL A 52 -7.35 6.10 -5.32
CA VAL A 52 -7.94 5.72 -6.62
C VAL A 52 -8.38 6.96 -7.39
N ALA A 53 -9.07 7.91 -6.75
CA ALA A 53 -9.54 9.13 -7.40
C ALA A 53 -8.39 10.00 -7.92
N VAL A 54 -7.33 10.16 -7.12
CA VAL A 54 -6.14 10.91 -7.54
C VAL A 54 -5.41 10.20 -8.67
N SER A 55 -5.16 8.89 -8.54
CA SER A 55 -4.48 8.11 -9.59
C SER A 55 -5.25 8.10 -10.91
N ASP A 56 -6.57 8.07 -10.83
CA ASP A 56 -7.43 8.12 -12.03
C ASP A 56 -7.39 9.49 -12.72
N ALA A 57 -7.24 10.56 -11.96
CA ALA A 57 -7.12 11.90 -12.50
C ALA A 57 -5.73 12.16 -13.12
N VAL A 58 -4.66 11.84 -12.39
CA VAL A 58 -3.29 12.17 -12.80
C VAL A 58 -2.67 11.13 -13.76
N LYS A 59 -3.25 9.93 -13.88
CA LYS A 59 -2.82 8.82 -14.76
C LYS A 59 -1.40 8.32 -14.49
N VAL A 60 -0.86 8.58 -13.31
CA VAL A 60 0.41 8.02 -12.83
C VAL A 60 0.20 7.33 -11.49
N GLU A 61 1.19 6.57 -11.04
CA GLU A 61 1.12 5.89 -9.74
C GLU A 61 1.06 6.91 -8.61
N VAL A 62 0.22 6.64 -7.60
CA VAL A 62 0.05 7.51 -6.44
C VAL A 62 0.37 6.74 -5.17
N TRP A 63 1.28 7.26 -4.39
CA TRP A 63 1.62 6.73 -3.07
C TRP A 63 1.21 7.70 -1.99
N ASP A 64 0.72 7.17 -0.90
CA ASP A 64 0.58 7.90 0.35
C ASP A 64 1.78 7.65 1.28
N ARG A 65 1.74 8.28 2.44
CA ARG A 65 2.76 8.10 3.47
C ARG A 65 2.95 6.64 3.89
N VAL A 66 1.85 5.87 3.98
CA VAL A 66 1.92 4.46 4.39
C VAL A 66 2.68 3.64 3.35
N ARG A 67 2.35 3.80 2.07
CA ARG A 67 3.02 3.09 0.98
C ARG A 67 4.50 3.45 0.88
N LEU A 68 4.84 4.73 1.05
CA LEU A 68 6.23 5.19 1.09
C LEU A 68 7.00 4.52 2.23
N LEU A 69 6.45 4.51 3.45
CA LEU A 69 7.09 3.87 4.60
C LEU A 69 7.25 2.36 4.41
N LEU A 70 6.25 1.68 3.85
CA LEU A 70 6.35 0.25 3.53
C LEU A 70 7.44 -0.03 2.50
N SER A 71 7.62 0.82 1.51
CA SER A 71 8.73 0.72 0.54
C SER A 71 10.09 0.86 1.22
N LEU A 72 10.24 1.85 2.11
CA LEU A 72 11.46 2.04 2.90
C LEU A 72 11.74 0.83 3.81
N PHE A 73 10.73 0.30 4.49
CA PHE A 73 10.91 -0.90 5.31
C PHE A 73 11.29 -2.12 4.49
N THR A 74 10.81 -2.23 3.27
CA THR A 74 11.20 -3.32 2.36
C THR A 74 12.68 -3.27 2.04
N SER A 75 13.22 -2.09 1.76
CA SER A 75 14.64 -1.93 1.44
C SER A 75 15.56 -2.18 2.63
N HIS A 76 15.06 -1.97 3.87
CA HIS A 76 15.84 -2.14 5.10
C HIS A 76 15.60 -3.48 5.80
N ALA A 77 14.62 -4.27 5.39
CA ALA A 77 14.31 -5.56 6.01
C ALA A 77 15.42 -6.58 5.74
N SER A 78 16.23 -6.86 6.72
CA SER A 78 17.36 -7.80 6.62
C SER A 78 16.95 -9.24 6.95
N SER A 79 16.05 -9.46 7.92
CA SER A 79 15.62 -10.79 8.32
C SER A 79 14.45 -11.32 7.48
N MET A 80 14.32 -12.64 7.39
CA MET A 80 13.17 -13.28 6.70
C MET A 80 11.85 -12.94 7.35
N GLU A 81 11.81 -12.82 8.67
CA GLU A 81 10.62 -12.43 9.43
C GLU A 81 10.21 -10.99 9.09
N ALA A 82 11.17 -10.06 9.11
CA ALA A 82 10.92 -8.66 8.77
C ALA A 82 10.41 -8.53 7.33
N ARG A 83 11.05 -9.18 6.37
CA ARG A 83 10.61 -9.19 4.96
C ARG A 83 9.19 -9.75 4.82
N THR A 84 8.88 -10.85 5.53
CA THR A 84 7.54 -11.45 5.49
C THR A 84 6.49 -10.50 6.08
N GLN A 85 6.79 -9.83 7.19
CA GLN A 85 5.87 -8.86 7.81
C GLN A 85 5.59 -7.66 6.90
N VAL A 86 6.64 -7.08 6.33
CA VAL A 86 6.50 -5.94 5.42
C VAL A 86 5.73 -6.34 4.17
N ARG A 87 6.01 -7.53 3.61
CA ARG A 87 5.26 -8.04 2.45
C ARG A 87 3.78 -8.24 2.75
N ILE A 88 3.42 -8.80 3.91
CA ILE A 88 2.02 -8.92 4.33
C ILE A 88 1.36 -7.55 4.42
N ALA A 89 2.03 -6.56 5.02
CA ALA A 89 1.49 -5.20 5.15
C ALA A 89 1.28 -4.54 3.78
N GLN A 90 2.22 -4.70 2.84
CA GLN A 90 2.06 -4.22 1.46
C GLN A 90 0.85 -4.86 0.78
N LEU A 91 0.74 -6.18 0.81
CA LEU A 91 -0.38 -6.90 0.20
C LEU A 91 -1.73 -6.51 0.82
N GLN A 92 -1.77 -6.24 2.12
CA GLN A 92 -2.98 -5.75 2.79
C GLN A 92 -3.36 -4.34 2.33
N SER A 93 -2.39 -3.46 2.15
CA SER A 93 -2.59 -2.12 1.60
C SER A 93 -3.12 -2.21 0.15
N ASP A 94 -2.45 -2.98 -0.70
CA ASP A 94 -2.84 -3.19 -2.10
C ASP A 94 -4.26 -3.80 -2.20
N ARG A 95 -4.58 -4.77 -1.32
CA ARG A 95 -5.92 -5.35 -1.24
C ARG A 95 -6.99 -4.31 -0.92
N THR A 96 -6.68 -3.35 -0.06
CA THR A 96 -7.64 -2.31 0.32
C THR A 96 -7.94 -1.39 -0.88
N VAL A 97 -6.92 -1.00 -1.63
CA VAL A 97 -7.07 -0.19 -2.85
C VAL A 97 -7.81 -0.97 -3.95
N LEU A 98 -7.45 -2.25 -4.15
CA LEU A 98 -8.10 -3.10 -5.14
C LEU A 98 -9.58 -3.33 -4.83
N ARG A 99 -9.94 -3.50 -3.55
CA ARG A 99 -11.35 -3.61 -3.13
C ARG A 99 -12.14 -2.36 -3.51
N GLU A 100 -11.55 -1.17 -3.31
CA GLU A 100 -12.20 0.07 -3.71
C GLU A 100 -12.38 0.16 -5.23
N LEU A 101 -11.40 -0.26 -6.02
CA LEU A 101 -11.52 -0.34 -7.47
C LEU A 101 -12.67 -1.26 -7.90
N VAL A 102 -12.80 -2.43 -7.28
CA VAL A 102 -13.92 -3.35 -7.54
C VAL A 102 -15.26 -2.71 -7.19
N ASN A 103 -15.35 -2.05 -6.02
CA ASN A 103 -16.57 -1.36 -5.60
C ASN A 103 -17.00 -0.27 -6.59
N LEU A 104 -16.06 0.56 -7.04
CA LEU A 104 -16.34 1.63 -8.01
C LEU A 104 -16.82 1.09 -9.36
N GLN A 105 -16.33 -0.08 -9.77
CA GLN A 105 -16.83 -0.73 -11.00
C GLN A 105 -18.24 -1.28 -10.84
N THR A 106 -18.55 -1.89 -9.69
CA THR A 106 -19.89 -2.47 -9.45
C THR A 106 -20.96 -1.40 -9.23
N THR A 107 -20.60 -0.22 -8.73
CA THR A 107 -21.52 0.91 -8.55
C THR A 107 -21.72 1.76 -9.80
N GLY A 108 -21.07 1.42 -10.93
CA GLY A 108 -21.19 2.16 -12.18
C GLY A 108 -20.53 3.56 -12.17
N GLU A 109 -19.82 3.92 -11.13
CA GLU A 109 -19.13 5.22 -11.04
C GLU A 109 -17.91 5.32 -11.99
N ARG A 110 -17.52 4.21 -12.62
CA ARG A 110 -16.44 4.14 -13.59
C ARG A 110 -16.96 3.60 -14.92
N ALA A 111 -17.28 4.50 -15.86
CA ALA A 111 -17.69 4.12 -17.19
C ALA A 111 -16.50 3.52 -17.98
N GLY A 112 -16.67 2.34 -18.56
CA GLY A 112 -15.76 1.83 -19.59
C GLY A 112 -15.09 0.47 -19.35
N TYR A 113 -15.21 -0.15 -18.18
CA TYR A 113 -14.74 -1.52 -17.97
C TYR A 113 -15.92 -2.51 -18.06
N GLY A 114 -15.98 -3.27 -19.15
CA GLY A 114 -16.96 -4.34 -19.33
C GLY A 114 -16.78 -5.48 -18.30
N SER A 115 -17.71 -6.44 -18.31
CA SER A 115 -17.76 -7.59 -17.41
C SER A 115 -16.42 -8.38 -17.27
N SER A 116 -15.58 -8.37 -18.31
CA SER A 116 -14.25 -9.00 -18.29
C SER A 116 -13.27 -8.32 -17.34
N GLY A 117 -13.34 -7.00 -17.18
CA GLY A 117 -12.48 -6.26 -16.25
C GLY A 117 -12.80 -6.56 -14.77
N ALA A 118 -14.07 -6.67 -14.43
CA ALA A 118 -14.50 -7.04 -13.08
C ALA A 118 -14.02 -8.46 -12.70
N THR A 119 -14.09 -9.42 -13.64
CA THR A 119 -13.60 -10.78 -13.43
C THR A 119 -12.09 -10.82 -13.24
N ALA A 120 -11.32 -10.04 -14.01
CA ALA A 120 -9.87 -9.94 -13.89
C ALA A 120 -9.47 -9.38 -12.51
N LEU A 121 -10.10 -8.29 -12.04
CA LEU A 121 -9.85 -7.72 -10.73
C LEU A 121 -10.21 -8.69 -9.60
N GLN A 122 -11.31 -9.44 -9.76
CA GLN A 122 -11.70 -10.47 -8.80
C GLN A 122 -10.63 -11.57 -8.71
N ALA A 123 -10.10 -12.04 -9.82
CA ALA A 123 -9.01 -13.02 -9.84
C ALA A 123 -7.74 -12.50 -9.16
N VAL A 124 -7.39 -11.23 -9.37
CA VAL A 124 -6.26 -10.58 -8.68
C VAL A 124 -6.50 -10.52 -7.18
N MET A 125 -7.72 -10.17 -6.74
CA MET A 125 -8.10 -10.15 -5.33
C MET A 125 -7.96 -11.52 -4.68
N GLU A 126 -8.38 -12.58 -5.35
CA GLU A 126 -8.24 -13.95 -4.84
C GLU A 126 -6.79 -14.38 -4.74
N ASN A 127 -5.94 -14.01 -5.71
CA ASN A 127 -4.51 -14.26 -5.66
C ASN A 127 -3.85 -13.54 -4.47
N LEU A 128 -4.16 -12.27 -4.26
CA LEU A 128 -3.70 -11.49 -3.10
C LEU A 128 -4.09 -12.15 -1.78
N ASN A 129 -5.36 -12.55 -1.64
CA ASN A 129 -5.84 -13.22 -0.42
C ASN A 129 -5.11 -14.54 -0.17
N ARG A 130 -4.85 -15.34 -1.21
CA ARG A 130 -4.07 -16.59 -1.11
C ARG A 130 -2.63 -16.33 -0.68
N GLU A 131 -1.97 -15.31 -1.25
CA GLU A 131 -0.61 -14.95 -0.89
C GLU A 131 -0.53 -14.48 0.57
N ILE A 132 -1.44 -13.59 1.01
CA ILE A 132 -1.53 -13.13 2.41
C ILE A 132 -1.70 -14.32 3.36
N ALA A 133 -2.63 -15.24 3.07
CA ALA A 133 -2.88 -16.40 3.91
C ALA A 133 -1.66 -17.32 4.00
N SER A 134 -0.96 -17.54 2.89
CA SER A 134 0.26 -18.34 2.83
C SER A 134 1.37 -17.74 3.68
N LEU A 135 1.63 -16.45 3.53
CA LEU A 135 2.65 -15.73 4.30
C LEU A 135 2.32 -15.67 5.80
N ALA A 136 1.06 -15.42 6.16
CA ALA A 136 0.60 -15.43 7.55
C ALA A 136 0.78 -16.82 8.20
N LYS A 137 0.47 -17.89 7.47
CA LYS A 137 0.71 -19.27 7.93
C LYS A 137 2.20 -19.55 8.16
N ARG A 138 3.06 -19.08 7.26
CA ARG A 138 4.52 -19.19 7.40
C ARG A 138 5.01 -18.43 8.63
N GLN A 139 4.57 -17.19 8.81
CA GLN A 139 4.92 -16.37 9.97
C GLN A 139 4.51 -17.03 11.28
N LYS A 140 3.29 -17.58 11.37
CA LYS A 140 2.80 -18.31 12.55
C LYS A 140 3.66 -19.55 12.86
N ARG A 141 4.07 -20.31 11.83
CA ARG A 141 4.97 -21.46 12.00
C ARG A 141 6.33 -21.04 12.58
N HIS A 142 6.92 -19.95 12.07
CA HIS A 142 8.17 -19.40 12.59
C HIS A 142 8.03 -18.95 14.04
N ALA A 143 6.99 -18.21 14.37
CA ALA A 143 6.72 -17.78 15.74
C ALA A 143 6.58 -18.95 16.71
N ASN A 144 5.86 -20.00 16.32
CA ASN A 144 5.69 -21.21 17.12
C ASN A 144 7.05 -21.94 17.32
N ALA A 145 7.84 -22.08 16.26
CA ALA A 145 9.16 -22.72 16.35
C ALA A 145 10.12 -21.93 17.26
N GLN A 146 10.10 -20.59 17.20
CA GLN A 146 10.88 -19.74 18.10
C GLN A 146 10.41 -19.88 19.54
N SER A 147 9.09 -19.92 19.78
CA SER A 147 8.50 -20.13 21.11
C SER A 147 8.94 -21.46 21.71
N GLU A 148 8.90 -22.53 20.91
CA GLU A 148 9.32 -23.86 21.37
C GLU A 148 10.82 -23.89 21.69
N ARG A 149 11.68 -23.29 20.86
CA ARG A 149 13.12 -23.14 21.13
C ARG A 149 13.39 -22.37 22.41
N ARG A 150 12.58 -21.33 22.73
CA ARG A 150 12.69 -20.61 24.01
C ARG A 150 12.32 -21.53 25.18
N ARG A 151 11.22 -22.27 25.09
CA ARG A 151 10.78 -23.21 26.11
C ARG A 151 11.85 -24.29 26.37
N GLN A 152 12.45 -24.84 25.33
CA GLN A 152 13.53 -25.83 25.47
C GLN A 152 14.73 -25.24 26.20
N ARG A 153 15.16 -24.00 25.86
CA ARG A 153 16.24 -23.31 26.55
C ARG A 153 15.95 -23.09 28.03
N THR A 154 14.72 -22.64 28.36
CA THR A 154 14.32 -22.47 29.75
C THR A 154 14.31 -23.80 30.51
N ARG A 155 13.83 -24.91 29.90
CA ARG A 155 13.85 -26.25 30.50
C ARG A 155 15.27 -26.78 30.73
N SER A 156 16.21 -26.43 29.85
CA SER A 156 17.62 -26.80 30.02
C SER A 156 18.38 -25.95 31.03
N GLY A 157 17.70 -25.06 31.77
CA GLY A 157 18.33 -24.22 32.79
C GLY A 157 19.00 -22.95 32.24
N ALA A 158 18.90 -22.65 30.97
CA ALA A 158 19.47 -21.45 30.40
C ALA A 158 18.72 -20.18 30.88
N GLN A 159 19.46 -19.24 31.43
CA GLN A 159 18.91 -17.94 31.82
C GLN A 159 18.89 -16.97 30.62
N THR A 160 17.86 -16.17 30.53
CA THR A 160 17.76 -15.14 29.49
C THR A 160 18.10 -13.77 30.09
N VAL A 161 19.12 -13.14 29.56
CA VAL A 161 19.48 -11.75 29.91
C VAL A 161 19.08 -10.84 28.78
N GLY A 162 18.25 -9.84 29.08
CA GLY A 162 17.87 -8.78 28.14
C GLY A 162 18.80 -7.58 28.32
N ILE A 163 19.39 -7.09 27.22
CA ILE A 163 20.14 -5.83 27.20
C ILE A 163 19.24 -4.80 26.52
N ALA A 164 18.88 -3.75 27.23
CA ALA A 164 18.14 -2.61 26.72
C ALA A 164 19.05 -1.38 26.72
N GLY A 165 19.08 -0.65 25.64
CA GLY A 165 19.88 0.57 25.52
C GLY A 165 19.39 1.42 24.35
N TYR A 166 19.73 2.70 24.39
CA TYR A 166 19.54 3.64 23.29
C TYR A 166 20.69 3.45 22.29
N THR A 167 20.34 3.26 21.00
CA THR A 167 21.29 3.21 19.88
C THR A 167 21.19 4.48 19.06
#